data_3628ffa9a1ae2aa556e54a143e4ccfb0
#
_entry.id   3628ffa9a1ae2aa556e54a143e4ccfb0
#
_cell.length_a   1.000
_cell.length_b   1.000
_cell.length_c   1.000
_cell.angle_alpha   90.00
_cell.angle_beta   90.00
_cell.angle_gamma   90.00
#
_symmetry.space_group_name_H-M   'P 1'
#
loop_
_entity.id
_entity.type
_entity.pdbx_description
1 polymer ?
#
loop_
_entity_poly.entity_id
_entity_poly.type
_entity_poly.pdbx_seq_one_letter_code
_entity_poly.pdbx_strand_id
1 'polypeptide(L)'
;MGSLIIENANLFIGVDEEVIANGAVWVSDGFIKFSGAVSDLPAGGENIERYDALGKFVMPGMTESHVHLSYNNSHPQQLNSEPLPIAMLDAVDNARILLGSGFTSAISFGSAQGLDVPLRDAINAGRIPGPRLAASDRDLGSTGSNADGTFGGDSSKKIIADGPWAIRKAIRSLAKRRCDIVKIFLDGEALSEFAPPGVLTYSDEEVAAAVEEAHIRGMRVVTHSRSAAAVKQAVRHGVDVIGHANYLDDEAVDMLEAKRDQIFVCPAIAWEITLLDRGSELGLPRDAMEQRGYQKEVDETISAVKRLRDSKVRVLVGGDYGLNITPHGTNSKDLEYFVDLFGMSTSEALLCATRDGGAAADTSGMVGTLEEGKYADLVIVDGNPLEDIRILQDHSRIVGVMKDGVMHCALMQKNPYIAPDE
;
A
#
# COMPACT_ATOMS: atom_id res chain seq x y z
N MET A 1 -23.22 9.62 13.63
CA MET A 1 -23.00 9.98 12.21
C MET A 1 -24.34 9.89 11.50
N GLY A 2 -24.57 10.66 10.42
CA GLY A 2 -25.84 10.60 9.68
C GLY A 2 -25.96 9.32 8.85
N SER A 3 -27.14 9.15 8.25
CA SER A 3 -27.41 8.08 7.31
C SER A 3 -27.50 8.68 5.90
N LEU A 4 -26.93 8.01 4.89
CA LEU A 4 -26.87 8.44 3.50
C LEU A 4 -27.16 7.25 2.58
N ILE A 5 -27.96 7.47 1.54
CA ILE A 5 -28.12 6.51 0.44
C ILE A 5 -27.50 7.12 -0.81
N ILE A 6 -26.52 6.43 -1.39
CA ILE A 6 -25.99 6.72 -2.71
C ILE A 6 -26.74 5.81 -3.69
N GLU A 7 -27.39 6.38 -4.72
CA GLU A 7 -28.23 5.62 -5.66
C GLU A 7 -27.91 5.98 -7.12
N ASN A 8 -28.48 5.24 -8.07
CA ASN A 8 -28.24 5.38 -9.50
C ASN A 8 -26.76 5.28 -9.90
N ALA A 9 -26.02 4.40 -9.24
CA ALA A 9 -24.61 4.15 -9.48
C ALA A 9 -24.38 2.95 -10.43
N ASN A 10 -23.24 2.95 -11.13
CA ASN A 10 -22.58 1.73 -11.58
C ASN A 10 -21.78 1.21 -10.38
N LEU A 11 -22.34 0.23 -9.66
CA LEU A 11 -21.83 -0.22 -8.37
C LEU A 11 -20.95 -1.44 -8.52
N PHE A 12 -19.67 -1.30 -8.15
CA PHE A 12 -18.71 -2.38 -8.00
C PHE A 12 -18.54 -2.68 -6.51
N ILE A 13 -19.10 -3.80 -6.04
CA ILE A 13 -19.04 -4.19 -4.62
C ILE A 13 -17.62 -4.65 -4.23
N GLY A 14 -16.85 -5.19 -5.20
CA GLY A 14 -15.47 -5.62 -5.00
C GLY A 14 -15.32 -7.03 -4.39
N VAL A 15 -16.38 -7.82 -4.32
CA VAL A 15 -16.29 -9.26 -3.96
C VAL A 15 -15.77 -10.07 -5.14
N ASP A 16 -16.26 -9.75 -6.31
CA ASP A 16 -15.90 -10.30 -7.61
C ASP A 16 -15.83 -9.18 -8.67
N GLU A 17 -15.83 -9.52 -9.94
CA GLU A 17 -15.73 -8.57 -11.06
C GLU A 17 -17.08 -7.98 -11.50
N GLU A 18 -18.18 -8.30 -10.81
CA GLU A 18 -19.53 -7.88 -11.21
C GLU A 18 -19.77 -6.39 -10.92
N VAL A 19 -20.45 -5.72 -11.88
CA VAL A 19 -20.95 -4.35 -11.72
C VAL A 19 -22.47 -4.35 -11.78
N ILE A 20 -23.09 -3.83 -10.74
CA ILE A 20 -24.53 -3.68 -10.65
C ILE A 20 -24.91 -2.33 -11.26
N ALA A 21 -25.53 -2.36 -12.43
CA ALA A 21 -26.13 -1.18 -13.03
C ALA A 21 -27.32 -0.71 -12.17
N ASN A 22 -27.47 0.62 -12.03
CA ASN A 22 -28.49 1.21 -11.16
C ASN A 22 -28.41 0.65 -9.73
N GLY A 23 -27.20 0.60 -9.20
CA GLY A 23 -26.88 0.16 -7.86
C GLY A 23 -27.11 1.24 -6.81
N ALA A 24 -27.21 0.81 -5.54
CA ALA A 24 -27.26 1.67 -4.38
C ALA A 24 -26.39 1.16 -3.24
N VAL A 25 -25.86 2.09 -2.46
CA VAL A 25 -25.19 1.83 -1.18
C VAL A 25 -25.86 2.66 -0.09
N TRP A 26 -26.37 1.99 0.95
CA TRP A 26 -26.90 2.65 2.14
C TRP A 26 -25.84 2.61 3.25
N VAL A 27 -25.43 3.77 3.70
CA VAL A 27 -24.48 3.97 4.79
C VAL A 27 -25.21 4.50 6.01
N SER A 28 -24.94 3.95 7.20
CA SER A 28 -25.41 4.48 8.48
C SER A 28 -24.37 4.24 9.58
N ASP A 29 -24.12 5.27 10.37
CA ASP A 29 -23.20 5.22 11.51
C ASP A 29 -21.79 4.71 11.19
N GLY A 30 -21.32 4.97 9.96
CA GLY A 30 -19.99 4.57 9.50
C GLY A 30 -19.94 3.18 8.87
N PHE A 31 -21.05 2.46 8.78
CA PHE A 31 -21.14 1.10 8.25
C PHE A 31 -22.05 1.02 7.03
N ILE A 32 -21.79 0.06 6.17
CA ILE A 32 -22.66 -0.30 5.05
C ILE A 32 -23.84 -1.10 5.61
N LYS A 33 -25.04 -0.63 5.35
CA LYS A 33 -26.31 -1.29 5.71
C LYS A 33 -26.92 -2.08 4.55
N PHE A 34 -26.58 -1.68 3.33
CA PHE A 34 -27.04 -2.34 2.12
C PHE A 34 -26.10 -1.93 0.97
N SER A 35 -25.81 -2.86 0.09
CA SER A 35 -25.24 -2.63 -1.23
C SER A 35 -25.84 -3.61 -2.23
N GLY A 36 -26.34 -3.10 -3.35
CA GLY A 36 -27.03 -3.93 -4.33
C GLY A 36 -27.85 -3.10 -5.33
N ALA A 37 -28.76 -3.74 -6.07
CA ALA A 37 -29.62 -3.02 -6.99
C ALA A 37 -30.59 -2.10 -6.25
N VAL A 38 -30.91 -0.92 -6.82
CA VAL A 38 -31.89 0.02 -6.23
C VAL A 38 -33.24 -0.65 -5.99
N SER A 39 -33.66 -1.61 -6.85
CA SER A 39 -34.90 -2.36 -6.69
C SER A 39 -34.99 -3.16 -5.38
N ASP A 40 -33.86 -3.53 -4.82
CA ASP A 40 -33.74 -4.41 -3.65
C ASP A 40 -33.45 -3.59 -2.38
N LEU A 41 -33.40 -2.26 -2.50
CA LEU A 41 -33.16 -1.36 -1.37
C LEU A 41 -34.27 -1.55 -0.30
N PRO A 42 -33.88 -1.86 0.96
CA PRO A 42 -34.86 -2.09 2.03
C PRO A 42 -35.75 -0.86 2.28
N ALA A 43 -37.03 -1.12 2.60
CA ALA A 43 -37.95 -0.08 3.05
C ALA A 43 -37.46 0.55 4.37
N GLY A 44 -37.74 1.83 4.60
CA GLY A 44 -37.33 2.57 5.82
C GLY A 44 -36.37 3.72 5.59
N GLY A 45 -35.92 3.92 4.33
CA GLY A 45 -35.07 5.03 3.96
C GLY A 45 -35.75 6.35 3.61
N GLU A 46 -37.02 6.53 3.97
CA GLU A 46 -37.88 7.66 3.53
C GLU A 46 -37.40 9.03 4.03
N ASN A 47 -36.68 9.08 5.15
CA ASN A 47 -36.16 10.30 5.74
C ASN A 47 -34.61 10.35 5.73
N ILE A 48 -33.95 9.53 4.89
CA ILE A 48 -32.50 9.48 4.78
C ILE A 48 -32.05 10.39 3.64
N GLU A 49 -30.98 11.12 3.87
CA GLU A 49 -30.32 11.90 2.82
C GLU A 49 -29.96 11.00 1.63
N ARG A 50 -30.23 11.48 0.41
CA ARG A 50 -29.95 10.73 -0.82
C ARG A 50 -29.00 11.52 -1.70
N TYR A 51 -28.00 10.82 -2.22
CA TYR A 51 -27.08 11.31 -3.22
C TYR A 51 -27.32 10.53 -4.52
N ASP A 52 -27.76 11.24 -5.57
CA ASP A 52 -27.87 10.68 -6.92
C ASP A 52 -26.48 10.63 -7.57
N ALA A 53 -25.97 9.45 -7.80
CA ALA A 53 -24.66 9.26 -8.43
C ALA A 53 -24.69 9.56 -9.95
N LEU A 54 -25.88 9.71 -10.57
CA LEU A 54 -26.05 10.04 -12.00
C LEU A 54 -25.26 9.08 -12.91
N GLY A 55 -25.25 7.80 -12.61
CA GLY A 55 -24.53 6.79 -13.35
C GLY A 55 -23.00 6.76 -13.13
N LYS A 56 -22.49 7.52 -12.16
CA LYS A 56 -21.07 7.45 -11.79
C LYS A 56 -20.71 6.09 -11.21
N PHE A 57 -19.42 5.76 -11.27
CA PHE A 57 -18.90 4.52 -10.74
C PHE A 57 -18.68 4.64 -9.22
N VAL A 58 -19.24 3.69 -8.46
CA VAL A 58 -19.05 3.59 -7.01
C VAL A 58 -18.33 2.28 -6.71
N MET A 59 -17.22 2.36 -6.01
CA MET A 59 -16.34 1.23 -5.71
C MET A 59 -15.82 1.29 -4.27
N PRO A 60 -15.30 0.18 -3.70
CA PRO A 60 -14.61 0.22 -2.42
C PRO A 60 -13.43 1.19 -2.46
N GLY A 61 -13.10 1.77 -1.30
CA GLY A 61 -11.87 2.50 -1.13
C GLY A 61 -10.65 1.60 -1.41
N MET A 62 -9.66 2.13 -2.10
CA MET A 62 -8.43 1.42 -2.41
C MET A 62 -7.49 1.34 -1.20
N THR A 63 -6.59 0.39 -1.23
CA THR A 63 -5.49 0.24 -0.27
C THR A 63 -4.15 0.44 -0.97
N GLU A 64 -3.36 1.35 -0.45
CA GLU A 64 -1.94 1.48 -0.81
C GLU A 64 -1.13 0.53 0.07
N SER A 65 -0.60 -0.54 -0.53
CA SER A 65 -0.04 -1.65 0.24
C SER A 65 1.47 -1.57 0.46
N HIS A 66 2.14 -0.54 -0.05
CA HIS A 66 3.56 -0.29 0.18
C HIS A 66 3.85 1.22 0.18
N VAL A 67 3.57 1.89 1.29
CA VAL A 67 3.70 3.35 1.37
C VAL A 67 4.62 3.79 2.50
N HIS A 68 5.23 4.95 2.28
CA HIS A 68 6.04 5.67 3.25
C HIS A 68 5.47 7.08 3.47
N LEU A 69 4.34 7.22 4.20
CA LEU A 69 3.67 8.53 4.39
C LEU A 69 4.56 9.58 5.04
N SER A 70 5.56 9.14 5.78
CA SER A 70 6.56 10.01 6.41
C SER A 70 7.71 10.44 5.47
N TYR A 71 7.75 9.91 4.25
CA TYR A 71 8.65 10.39 3.21
C TYR A 71 7.99 11.60 2.55
N ASN A 72 8.73 12.71 2.47
CA ASN A 72 8.17 14.02 2.11
C ASN A 72 8.37 14.39 0.64
N ASN A 73 8.33 13.41 -0.26
CA ASN A 73 8.60 13.57 -1.69
C ASN A 73 9.97 14.19 -1.97
N SER A 74 10.92 14.03 -1.05
CA SER A 74 12.26 14.55 -1.17
C SER A 74 13.24 13.55 -1.79
N HIS A 75 14.43 14.02 -2.08
CA HIS A 75 15.54 13.16 -2.47
C HIS A 75 15.87 12.15 -1.34
N PRO A 76 16.18 10.86 -1.64
CA PRO A 76 16.45 9.83 -0.62
C PRO A 76 17.47 10.23 0.44
N GLN A 77 18.51 10.97 0.07
CA GLN A 77 19.53 11.45 1.01
C GLN A 77 19.01 12.50 2.01
N GLN A 78 17.84 13.09 1.75
CA GLN A 78 17.25 14.13 2.59
C GLN A 78 16.18 13.61 3.53
N LEU A 79 15.72 12.37 3.36
CA LEU A 79 14.57 11.78 4.08
C LEU A 79 14.58 11.95 5.60
N ASN A 80 15.74 11.99 6.22
CA ASN A 80 15.86 12.13 7.66
C ASN A 80 16.50 13.46 8.09
N SER A 81 16.69 14.40 7.16
CA SER A 81 17.32 15.69 7.46
C SER A 81 16.34 16.72 7.98
N GLU A 82 15.06 16.59 7.67
CA GLU A 82 14.03 17.52 8.10
C GLU A 82 13.84 17.54 9.62
N PRO A 83 13.63 18.72 10.22
CA PRO A 83 13.20 18.81 11.61
C PRO A 83 11.88 18.08 11.84
N LEU A 84 11.79 17.30 12.94
CA LEU A 84 10.63 16.47 13.26
C LEU A 84 9.26 17.17 13.13
N PRO A 85 9.09 18.46 13.57
CA PRO A 85 7.81 19.16 13.38
C PRO A 85 7.44 19.38 11.91
N ILE A 86 8.41 19.64 11.04
CA ILE A 86 8.18 19.84 9.58
C ILE A 86 7.84 18.50 8.95
N ALA A 87 8.65 17.47 9.21
CA ALA A 87 8.40 16.12 8.71
C ALA A 87 7.00 15.58 9.11
N MET A 88 6.49 15.95 10.30
CA MET A 88 5.13 15.58 10.70
C MET A 88 4.07 16.35 9.89
N LEU A 89 4.28 17.62 9.57
CA LEU A 89 3.33 18.39 8.75
C LEU A 89 3.28 17.81 7.32
N ASP A 90 4.43 17.46 6.76
CA ASP A 90 4.51 16.82 5.44
C ASP A 90 3.78 15.46 5.46
N ALA A 91 3.97 14.65 6.50
CA ALA A 91 3.26 13.38 6.65
C ALA A 91 1.73 13.54 6.74
N VAL A 92 1.25 14.61 7.39
CA VAL A 92 -0.18 14.96 7.42
C VAL A 92 -0.70 15.32 6.03
N ASP A 93 0.05 16.13 5.27
CA ASP A 93 -0.33 16.48 3.91
C ASP A 93 -0.31 15.26 2.97
N ASN A 94 0.70 14.39 3.09
CA ASN A 94 0.77 13.14 2.35
C ASN A 94 -0.42 12.21 2.64
N ALA A 95 -0.81 12.08 3.91
CA ALA A 95 -1.97 11.28 4.30
C ALA A 95 -3.27 11.85 3.69
N ARG A 96 -3.41 13.18 3.66
CA ARG A 96 -4.54 13.86 3.02
C ARG A 96 -4.58 13.64 1.51
N ILE A 97 -3.42 13.76 0.84
CA ILE A 97 -3.28 13.53 -0.59
C ILE A 97 -3.67 12.09 -0.94
N LEU A 98 -3.13 11.11 -0.20
CA LEU A 98 -3.40 9.70 -0.45
C LEU A 98 -4.91 9.38 -0.28
N LEU A 99 -5.55 9.88 0.80
CA LEU A 99 -6.99 9.73 0.98
C LEU A 99 -7.77 10.35 -0.17
N GLY A 100 -7.42 11.58 -0.57
CA GLY A 100 -8.06 12.28 -1.67
C GLY A 100 -7.88 11.60 -3.03
N SER A 101 -6.83 10.80 -3.20
CA SER A 101 -6.60 9.96 -4.38
C SER A 101 -7.42 8.66 -4.38
N GLY A 102 -8.33 8.47 -3.41
CA GLY A 102 -9.21 7.31 -3.34
C GLY A 102 -8.66 6.14 -2.52
N PHE A 103 -7.50 6.28 -1.88
CA PHE A 103 -6.93 5.25 -1.00
C PHE A 103 -7.42 5.48 0.43
N THR A 104 -8.41 4.70 0.86
CA THR A 104 -8.97 4.79 2.22
C THR A 104 -8.21 3.99 3.25
N SER A 105 -7.33 3.08 2.81
CA SER A 105 -6.45 2.27 3.65
C SER A 105 -5.01 2.31 3.15
N ALA A 106 -4.05 2.09 4.05
CA ALA A 106 -2.63 2.06 3.72
C ALA A 106 -1.84 1.13 4.64
N ILE A 107 -0.81 0.47 4.08
CA ILE A 107 0.15 -0.37 4.81
C ILE A 107 1.51 0.32 4.77
N SER A 108 2.00 0.73 5.93
CA SER A 108 3.34 1.32 6.03
C SER A 108 4.43 0.25 5.89
N PHE A 109 5.37 0.50 5.00
CA PHE A 109 6.58 -0.32 4.83
C PHE A 109 7.81 0.32 5.46
N GLY A 110 7.60 1.16 6.45
CA GLY A 110 8.65 1.83 7.19
C GLY A 110 8.41 3.32 7.31
N SER A 111 8.88 3.91 8.40
CA SER A 111 8.66 5.30 8.72
C SER A 111 9.96 6.05 8.93
N ALA A 112 10.12 7.16 8.22
CA ALA A 112 11.14 8.14 8.58
C ALA A 112 10.84 8.68 9.98
N GLN A 113 11.83 8.67 10.84
CA GLN A 113 11.78 9.22 12.20
C GLN A 113 10.66 8.63 13.11
N GLY A 114 9.96 7.55 12.68
CA GLY A 114 8.90 6.90 13.47
C GLY A 114 7.61 7.71 13.58
N LEU A 115 7.21 8.40 12.51
CA LEU A 115 6.06 9.31 12.48
C LEU A 115 4.70 8.61 12.31
N ASP A 116 4.67 7.38 11.81
CA ASP A 116 3.42 6.73 11.40
C ASP A 116 2.46 6.45 12.55
N VAL A 117 2.96 6.05 13.72
CA VAL A 117 2.10 5.78 14.87
C VAL A 117 1.37 7.05 15.35
N PRO A 118 2.04 8.19 15.60
CA PRO A 118 1.32 9.42 15.96
C PRO A 118 0.43 9.94 14.82
N LEU A 119 0.80 9.75 13.54
CA LEU A 119 -0.04 10.08 12.39
C LEU A 119 -1.33 9.25 12.39
N ARG A 120 -1.22 7.92 12.49
CA ARG A 120 -2.38 7.00 12.61
C ARG A 120 -3.29 7.40 13.77
N ASP A 121 -2.71 7.65 14.93
CA ASP A 121 -3.48 8.01 16.13
C ASP A 121 -4.24 9.34 15.95
N ALA A 122 -3.65 10.32 15.24
CA ALA A 122 -4.32 11.57 14.91
C ALA A 122 -5.45 11.39 13.89
N ILE A 123 -5.24 10.53 12.89
CA ILE A 123 -6.28 10.16 11.90
C ILE A 123 -7.44 9.44 12.60
N ASN A 124 -7.16 8.43 13.42
CA ASN A 124 -8.17 7.64 14.13
C ASN A 124 -8.96 8.48 15.15
N ALA A 125 -8.33 9.52 15.71
CA ALA A 125 -8.99 10.48 16.58
C ALA A 125 -9.82 11.55 15.83
N GLY A 126 -9.87 11.49 14.49
CA GLY A 126 -10.58 12.47 13.65
C GLY A 126 -9.97 13.87 13.67
N ARG A 127 -8.72 14.03 14.10
CA ARG A 127 -8.04 15.33 14.16
C ARG A 127 -7.58 15.80 12.80
N ILE A 128 -7.22 14.86 11.93
CA ILE A 128 -6.74 15.10 10.59
C ILE A 128 -7.35 14.07 9.63
N PRO A 129 -7.60 14.42 8.36
CA PRO A 129 -7.99 13.45 7.35
C PRO A 129 -6.79 12.58 6.96
N GLY A 130 -7.06 11.32 6.60
CA GLY A 130 -6.06 10.36 6.13
C GLY A 130 -6.63 8.96 6.02
N PRO A 131 -5.92 8.03 5.36
CA PRO A 131 -6.33 6.65 5.23
C PRO A 131 -6.29 5.93 6.59
N ARG A 132 -6.95 4.79 6.68
CA ARG A 132 -6.78 3.82 7.75
C ARG A 132 -5.37 3.23 7.64
N LEU A 133 -4.46 3.71 8.47
CA LEU A 133 -3.04 3.37 8.39
C LEU A 133 -2.71 2.18 9.30
N ALA A 134 -2.24 1.08 8.72
CA ALA A 134 -1.52 0.06 9.44
C ALA A 134 -0.07 0.57 9.65
N ALA A 135 0.20 1.10 10.83
CA ALA A 135 1.39 1.87 11.12
C ALA A 135 2.60 1.01 11.49
N SER A 136 3.73 1.28 10.84
CA SER A 136 5.04 0.82 11.30
C SER A 136 5.76 1.90 12.12
N ASP A 137 6.96 1.60 12.54
CA ASP A 137 7.94 2.59 13.01
C ASP A 137 9.12 2.56 12.01
N ARG A 138 10.29 2.92 12.49
CA ARG A 138 11.53 2.82 11.74
C ARG A 138 11.82 1.37 11.35
N ASP A 139 12.39 1.21 10.18
CA ASP A 139 12.76 -0.09 9.63
C ASP A 139 13.74 -0.82 10.57
N LEU A 140 13.56 -2.14 10.67
CA LEU A 140 14.46 -3.03 11.37
C LEU A 140 15.37 -3.75 10.36
N GLY A 141 16.68 -3.58 10.51
CA GLY A 141 17.69 -4.21 9.69
C GLY A 141 18.85 -4.75 10.52
N SER A 142 19.68 -5.57 9.90
CA SER A 142 20.96 -5.99 10.45
C SER A 142 22.07 -5.00 10.11
N THR A 143 23.22 -5.13 10.75
CA THR A 143 24.45 -4.44 10.34
C THR A 143 24.75 -4.74 8.85
N GLY A 144 24.97 -3.71 8.06
CA GLY A 144 25.26 -3.81 6.61
C GLY A 144 24.03 -4.09 5.73
N SER A 145 22.82 -4.12 6.26
CA SER A 145 21.58 -4.22 5.46
C SER A 145 21.21 -2.89 4.80
N ASN A 146 20.19 -2.89 3.96
CA ASN A 146 19.62 -1.67 3.38
C ASN A 146 19.21 -0.61 4.43
N ALA A 147 18.81 -1.04 5.63
CA ALA A 147 18.50 -0.14 6.72
C ALA A 147 19.75 0.55 7.30
N ASP A 148 20.95 -0.01 7.09
CA ASP A 148 22.20 0.47 7.66
C ASP A 148 23.03 1.29 6.66
N GLY A 149 22.43 2.38 6.14
CA GLY A 149 23.18 3.38 5.40
C GLY A 149 23.05 3.35 3.89
N THR A 150 22.12 2.62 3.30
CA THR A 150 21.80 2.77 1.86
C THR A 150 21.39 4.21 1.58
N PHE A 151 21.79 4.75 0.45
CA PHE A 151 21.64 6.16 0.06
C PHE A 151 22.37 7.18 0.95
N GLY A 152 23.31 6.77 1.82
CA GLY A 152 24.02 7.70 2.69
C GLY A 152 23.16 8.27 3.83
N GLY A 153 22.01 7.64 4.11
CA GLY A 153 21.12 8.05 5.17
C GLY A 153 21.70 7.81 6.57
N ASP A 154 21.22 8.55 7.55
CA ASP A 154 21.61 8.44 8.95
C ASP A 154 21.04 7.15 9.57
N SER A 155 21.84 6.09 9.63
CA SER A 155 21.47 4.80 10.22
C SER A 155 21.07 4.91 11.70
N SER A 156 21.46 5.98 12.41
CA SER A 156 21.04 6.22 13.79
C SER A 156 19.52 6.41 13.92
N LYS A 157 18.85 6.70 12.82
CA LYS A 157 17.37 6.86 12.75
C LYS A 157 16.63 5.58 12.35
N LYS A 158 17.35 4.49 12.10
CA LYS A 158 16.84 3.14 11.86
C LYS A 158 17.01 2.27 13.11
N ILE A 159 16.49 1.05 13.08
CA ILE A 159 16.69 0.08 14.15
C ILE A 159 17.63 -1.01 13.61
N ILE A 160 18.87 -1.00 14.07
CA ILE A 160 19.84 -2.04 13.70
C ILE A 160 19.93 -3.03 14.84
N ALA A 161 19.68 -4.32 14.55
CA ALA A 161 19.68 -5.39 15.54
C ALA A 161 20.21 -6.68 14.93
N ASP A 162 21.27 -7.20 15.51
CA ASP A 162 21.91 -8.45 15.13
C ASP A 162 21.68 -9.51 16.22
N GLY A 163 21.33 -10.71 15.80
CA GLY A 163 21.01 -11.84 16.63
C GLY A 163 19.58 -11.87 17.18
N PRO A 164 19.04 -13.07 17.43
CA PRO A 164 17.63 -13.26 17.79
C PRO A 164 17.17 -12.46 19.02
N TRP A 165 18.05 -12.30 20.02
CA TRP A 165 17.69 -11.57 21.24
C TRP A 165 17.61 -10.05 21.05
N ALA A 166 18.49 -9.48 20.22
CA ALA A 166 18.43 -8.06 19.90
C ALA A 166 17.17 -7.74 19.08
N ILE A 167 16.83 -8.61 18.12
CA ILE A 167 15.61 -8.52 17.32
C ILE A 167 14.35 -8.61 18.20
N ARG A 168 14.25 -9.61 19.09
CA ARG A 168 13.11 -9.71 20.02
C ARG A 168 12.98 -8.45 20.89
N LYS A 169 14.10 -7.88 21.35
CA LYS A 169 14.09 -6.63 22.11
C LYS A 169 13.58 -5.45 21.27
N ALA A 170 14.03 -5.34 20.01
CA ALA A 170 13.57 -4.32 19.08
C ALA A 170 12.06 -4.41 18.86
N ILE A 171 11.54 -5.60 18.55
CA ILE A 171 10.10 -5.82 18.30
C ILE A 171 9.26 -5.54 19.56
N ARG A 172 9.73 -5.89 20.76
CA ARG A 172 9.07 -5.49 22.02
C ARG A 172 8.99 -3.97 22.18
N SER A 173 10.00 -3.25 21.68
CA SER A 173 10.00 -1.78 21.70
C SER A 173 9.01 -1.21 20.69
N LEU A 174 8.89 -1.82 19.50
CA LEU A 174 7.88 -1.45 18.50
C LEU A 174 6.46 -1.71 19.04
N ALA A 175 6.21 -2.86 19.66
CA ALA A 175 4.93 -3.16 20.31
C ALA A 175 4.59 -2.18 21.43
N LYS A 176 5.57 -1.80 22.27
CA LYS A 176 5.39 -0.76 23.29
C LYS A 176 5.00 0.59 22.69
N ARG A 177 5.47 0.88 21.49
CA ARG A 177 5.11 2.08 20.72
C ARG A 177 3.78 1.95 19.98
N ARG A 178 3.12 0.79 20.06
CA ARG A 178 1.83 0.47 19.46
C ARG A 178 1.87 0.42 17.94
N CYS A 179 2.95 -0.09 17.36
CA CYS A 179 3.01 -0.41 15.94
C CYS A 179 2.05 -1.56 15.61
N ASP A 180 1.45 -1.51 14.43
CA ASP A 180 0.61 -2.57 13.87
C ASP A 180 1.45 -3.55 13.06
N ILE A 181 2.57 -3.06 12.53
CA ILE A 181 3.43 -3.75 11.58
C ILE A 181 4.90 -3.61 11.97
N VAL A 182 5.68 -4.64 11.66
CA VAL A 182 7.15 -4.63 11.71
C VAL A 182 7.67 -4.75 10.28
N LYS A 183 8.46 -3.78 9.82
CA LYS A 183 9.20 -3.87 8.55
C LYS A 183 10.61 -4.38 8.79
N ILE A 184 11.00 -5.44 8.08
CA ILE A 184 12.36 -6.01 8.12
C ILE A 184 12.93 -6.15 6.69
N PHE A 185 14.26 -6.12 6.59
CA PHE A 185 14.97 -6.36 5.33
C PHE A 185 15.57 -7.76 5.35
N LEU A 186 15.23 -8.62 4.38
CA LEU A 186 15.77 -9.97 4.27
C LEU A 186 16.91 -10.06 3.26
N ASP A 187 16.92 -9.19 2.25
CA ASP A 187 18.04 -8.91 1.37
C ASP A 187 18.06 -7.42 1.02
N GLY A 188 18.84 -7.02 0.04
CA GLY A 188 18.97 -5.63 -0.35
C GLY A 188 18.57 -5.36 -1.79
N GLU A 189 19.09 -4.29 -2.33
CA GLU A 189 18.81 -3.80 -3.68
C GLU A 189 20.08 -3.44 -4.45
N ALA A 190 19.96 -3.23 -5.76
CA ALA A 190 21.09 -2.98 -6.64
C ALA A 190 21.87 -1.67 -6.38
N LEU A 191 21.29 -0.74 -5.60
CA LEU A 191 21.96 0.47 -5.14
C LEU A 191 22.78 0.26 -3.85
N SER A 192 22.57 -0.84 -3.14
CA SER A 192 23.31 -1.16 -1.92
C SER A 192 24.69 -1.71 -2.25
N GLU A 193 25.72 -1.15 -1.63
CA GLU A 193 27.11 -1.66 -1.77
C GLU A 193 27.34 -2.95 -0.97
N PHE A 194 26.63 -3.10 0.16
CA PHE A 194 26.87 -4.18 1.13
C PHE A 194 25.85 -5.31 1.03
N ALA A 195 24.66 -5.01 0.58
CA ALA A 195 23.55 -5.96 0.49
C ALA A 195 22.87 -5.85 -0.88
N PRO A 196 23.45 -6.36 -1.97
CA PRO A 196 22.73 -6.48 -3.24
C PRO A 196 21.64 -7.57 -3.14
N PRO A 197 20.71 -7.64 -4.12
CA PRO A 197 19.72 -8.70 -4.18
C PRO A 197 20.37 -10.09 -4.10
N GLY A 198 19.84 -10.96 -3.23
CA GLY A 198 20.37 -12.33 -3.02
C GLY A 198 21.38 -12.47 -1.89
N VAL A 199 21.86 -11.38 -1.32
CA VAL A 199 22.63 -11.41 -0.08
C VAL A 199 21.68 -11.31 1.08
N LEU A 200 21.41 -12.45 1.74
CA LEU A 200 20.54 -12.48 2.92
C LEU A 200 21.20 -11.71 4.07
N THR A 201 20.43 -10.79 4.66
CA THR A 201 20.87 -9.92 5.74
C THR A 201 20.58 -10.47 7.12
N TYR A 202 19.66 -11.45 7.19
CA TYR A 202 19.31 -12.18 8.42
C TYR A 202 19.41 -13.68 8.23
N SER A 203 19.83 -14.39 9.27
CA SER A 203 19.74 -15.85 9.35
C SER A 203 18.29 -16.33 9.57
N ASP A 204 18.04 -17.61 9.32
CA ASP A 204 16.73 -18.20 9.59
C ASP A 204 16.29 -18.06 11.06
N GLU A 205 17.24 -18.16 12.01
CA GLU A 205 16.96 -17.98 13.45
C GLU A 205 16.53 -16.55 13.79
N GLU A 206 17.11 -15.56 13.11
CA GLU A 206 16.78 -14.15 13.29
C GLU A 206 15.40 -13.83 12.72
N VAL A 207 15.08 -14.31 11.51
CA VAL A 207 13.76 -14.14 10.91
C VAL A 207 12.69 -14.85 11.75
N ALA A 208 12.93 -16.07 12.20
CA ALA A 208 12.03 -16.79 13.12
C ALA A 208 11.76 -15.97 14.39
N ALA A 209 12.82 -15.42 15.00
CA ALA A 209 12.68 -14.58 16.19
C ALA A 209 11.87 -13.30 15.93
N ALA A 210 12.01 -12.70 14.74
CA ALA A 210 11.25 -11.53 14.33
C ALA A 210 9.75 -11.85 14.22
N VAL A 211 9.42 -12.85 13.43
CA VAL A 211 8.03 -13.23 13.14
C VAL A 211 7.30 -13.73 14.39
N GLU A 212 7.91 -14.65 15.14
CA GLU A 212 7.31 -15.15 16.39
C GLU A 212 7.04 -14.04 17.40
N GLU A 213 8.01 -13.14 17.63
CA GLU A 213 7.88 -12.07 18.60
C GLU A 213 6.82 -11.02 18.17
N ALA A 214 6.69 -10.76 16.85
CA ALA A 214 5.67 -9.88 16.31
C ALA A 214 4.27 -10.50 16.43
N HIS A 215 4.10 -11.74 15.98
CA HIS A 215 2.80 -12.42 15.97
C HIS A 215 2.24 -12.66 17.37
N ILE A 216 3.06 -12.99 18.37
CA ILE A 216 2.63 -13.08 19.78
C ILE A 216 2.00 -11.77 20.28
N ARG A 217 2.33 -10.63 19.66
CA ARG A 217 1.81 -9.29 20.01
C ARG A 217 0.76 -8.79 19.06
N GLY A 218 0.28 -9.62 18.16
CA GLY A 218 -0.72 -9.26 17.16
C GLY A 218 -0.23 -8.27 16.08
N MET A 219 1.10 -8.10 15.96
CA MET A 219 1.70 -7.32 14.88
C MET A 219 1.98 -8.22 13.68
N ARG A 220 1.84 -7.66 12.47
CA ARG A 220 2.24 -8.33 11.23
C ARG A 220 3.68 -7.99 10.87
N VAL A 221 4.27 -8.85 10.04
CA VAL A 221 5.62 -8.65 9.51
C VAL A 221 5.55 -8.44 8.02
N VAL A 222 6.11 -7.33 7.55
CA VAL A 222 6.30 -7.04 6.13
C VAL A 222 7.79 -6.97 5.80
N THR A 223 8.17 -7.40 4.60
CA THR A 223 9.59 -7.52 4.26
C THR A 223 9.99 -6.74 3.01
N HIS A 224 11.25 -6.35 2.96
CA HIS A 224 11.97 -6.14 1.72
C HIS A 224 12.62 -7.46 1.34
N SER A 225 12.23 -8.07 0.22
CA SER A 225 12.70 -9.39 -0.22
C SER A 225 12.68 -9.45 -1.75
N ARG A 226 13.81 -9.26 -2.39
CA ARG A 226 13.89 -9.22 -3.85
C ARG A 226 14.19 -10.58 -4.46
N SER A 227 15.10 -11.36 -3.86
CA SER A 227 15.57 -12.64 -4.38
C SER A 227 14.70 -13.82 -3.99
N ALA A 228 14.76 -14.90 -4.77
CA ALA A 228 14.12 -16.16 -4.43
C ALA A 228 14.56 -16.69 -3.04
N ALA A 229 15.83 -16.50 -2.65
CA ALA A 229 16.32 -16.90 -1.35
C ALA A 229 15.63 -16.16 -0.20
N ALA A 230 15.49 -14.84 -0.32
CA ALA A 230 14.80 -14.00 0.66
C ALA A 230 13.30 -14.31 0.72
N VAL A 231 12.63 -14.48 -0.44
CA VAL A 231 11.22 -14.88 -0.51
C VAL A 231 10.99 -16.24 0.14
N LYS A 232 11.81 -17.25 -0.17
CA LYS A 232 11.71 -18.58 0.46
C LYS A 232 11.92 -18.51 1.96
N GLN A 233 12.84 -17.67 2.43
CA GLN A 233 13.05 -17.43 3.86
C GLN A 233 11.81 -16.79 4.50
N ALA A 234 11.22 -15.76 3.88
CA ALA A 234 10.00 -15.12 4.33
C ALA A 234 8.84 -16.13 4.46
N VAL A 235 8.62 -16.96 3.42
CA VAL A 235 7.55 -17.96 3.39
C VAL A 235 7.75 -19.04 4.48
N ARG A 236 8.98 -19.53 4.66
CA ARG A 236 9.29 -20.55 5.71
C ARG A 236 8.92 -20.06 7.10
N HIS A 237 9.16 -18.79 7.39
CA HIS A 237 8.94 -18.23 8.73
C HIS A 237 7.59 -17.55 8.90
N GLY A 238 6.73 -17.52 7.87
CA GLY A 238 5.35 -17.02 7.97
C GLY A 238 5.24 -15.50 8.01
N VAL A 239 6.04 -14.81 7.20
CA VAL A 239 5.89 -13.38 6.94
C VAL A 239 4.52 -13.10 6.30
N ASP A 240 3.86 -12.01 6.67
CA ASP A 240 2.49 -11.72 6.23
C ASP A 240 2.45 -11.06 4.84
N VAL A 241 3.35 -10.09 4.58
CA VAL A 241 3.43 -9.41 3.28
C VAL A 241 4.87 -9.34 2.79
N ILE A 242 5.11 -9.87 1.61
CA ILE A 242 6.42 -9.88 0.96
C ILE A 242 6.47 -8.71 -0.03
N GLY A 243 7.33 -7.73 0.25
CA GLY A 243 7.60 -6.61 -0.66
C GLY A 243 8.62 -7.01 -1.71
N HIS A 244 8.39 -6.54 -2.93
CA HIS A 244 9.17 -6.71 -4.15
C HIS A 244 9.02 -8.09 -4.80
N ALA A 245 9.68 -9.15 -4.31
CA ALA A 245 9.64 -10.51 -4.87
C ALA A 245 10.00 -10.55 -6.38
N ASN A 246 11.03 -9.81 -6.78
CA ASN A 246 11.40 -9.61 -8.19
C ASN A 246 11.93 -10.89 -8.85
N TYR A 247 12.88 -11.58 -8.18
CA TYR A 247 13.62 -12.72 -8.75
C TYR A 247 13.10 -14.04 -8.18
N LEU A 248 12.03 -14.59 -8.76
CA LEU A 248 11.44 -15.86 -8.30
C LEU A 248 11.90 -17.05 -9.15
N ASP A 249 12.40 -18.09 -8.47
CA ASP A 249 12.56 -19.41 -9.05
C ASP A 249 11.28 -20.25 -8.86
N ASP A 250 11.24 -21.47 -9.45
CA ASP A 250 10.05 -22.32 -9.40
C ASP A 250 9.70 -22.72 -7.96
N GLU A 251 10.70 -23.05 -7.15
CA GLU A 251 10.50 -23.40 -5.75
C GLU A 251 9.85 -22.27 -4.96
N ALA A 252 10.28 -21.01 -5.18
CA ALA A 252 9.69 -19.85 -4.50
C ALA A 252 8.22 -19.66 -4.89
N VAL A 253 7.87 -19.85 -6.17
CA VAL A 253 6.47 -19.79 -6.63
C VAL A 253 5.65 -20.91 -6.02
N ASP A 254 6.13 -22.14 -6.01
CA ASP A 254 5.45 -23.30 -5.41
C ASP A 254 5.21 -23.09 -3.91
N MET A 255 6.19 -22.53 -3.18
CA MET A 255 6.05 -22.22 -1.77
C MET A 255 5.02 -21.11 -1.50
N LEU A 256 4.99 -20.07 -2.35
CA LEU A 256 3.99 -19.00 -2.26
C LEU A 256 2.59 -19.53 -2.58
N GLU A 257 2.44 -20.35 -3.63
CA GLU A 257 1.17 -20.99 -3.98
C GLU A 257 0.63 -21.84 -2.82
N ALA A 258 1.49 -22.63 -2.18
CA ALA A 258 1.11 -23.47 -1.03
C ALA A 258 0.64 -22.63 0.18
N LYS A 259 0.97 -21.34 0.24
CA LYS A 259 0.62 -20.38 1.31
C LYS A 259 -0.25 -19.22 0.84
N ARG A 260 -0.81 -19.28 -0.37
CA ARG A 260 -1.55 -18.16 -1.01
C ARG A 260 -2.70 -17.57 -0.18
N ASP A 261 -3.27 -18.35 0.73
CA ASP A 261 -4.35 -17.88 1.62
C ASP A 261 -3.82 -17.14 2.87
N GLN A 262 -2.52 -17.17 3.11
CA GLN A 262 -1.87 -16.62 4.31
C GLN A 262 -0.92 -15.45 3.99
N ILE A 263 -0.31 -15.45 2.80
CA ILE A 263 0.74 -14.51 2.40
C ILE A 263 0.24 -13.65 1.24
N PHE A 264 0.69 -12.39 1.25
CA PHE A 264 0.49 -11.46 0.16
C PHE A 264 1.85 -11.06 -0.44
N VAL A 265 1.85 -10.68 -1.72
CA VAL A 265 3.03 -10.15 -2.41
C VAL A 265 2.72 -8.75 -2.95
N CYS A 266 3.58 -7.77 -2.63
CA CYS A 266 3.49 -6.41 -3.14
C CYS A 266 4.72 -6.10 -3.99
N PRO A 267 4.63 -6.11 -5.33
CA PRO A 267 5.80 -6.06 -6.23
C PRO A 267 6.52 -4.72 -6.24
N ALA A 268 5.85 -3.62 -5.94
CA ALA A 268 6.40 -2.26 -5.91
C ALA A 268 7.10 -1.83 -7.22
N ILE A 269 6.56 -2.25 -8.36
CA ILE A 269 7.19 -2.06 -9.68
C ILE A 269 7.35 -0.59 -10.08
N ALA A 270 6.54 0.32 -9.53
CA ALA A 270 6.63 1.74 -9.83
C ALA A 270 8.01 2.30 -9.50
N TRP A 271 8.65 1.82 -8.41
CA TRP A 271 9.99 2.23 -8.03
C TRP A 271 11.01 1.93 -9.13
N GLU A 272 11.08 0.67 -9.60
CA GLU A 272 12.05 0.25 -10.60
C GLU A 272 11.86 0.98 -11.94
N ILE A 273 10.61 1.09 -12.41
CA ILE A 273 10.30 1.79 -13.66
C ILE A 273 10.66 3.27 -13.56
N THR A 274 10.23 3.92 -12.48
CA THR A 274 10.46 5.35 -12.31
C THR A 274 11.95 5.64 -12.13
N LEU A 275 12.70 4.74 -11.50
CA LEU A 275 14.15 4.89 -11.38
C LEU A 275 14.87 4.80 -12.74
N LEU A 276 14.40 3.93 -13.65
CA LEU A 276 14.89 3.87 -15.02
C LEU A 276 14.55 5.13 -15.81
N ASP A 277 13.34 5.66 -15.65
CA ASP A 277 12.83 6.77 -16.45
C ASP A 277 13.26 8.14 -15.91
N ARG A 278 13.30 8.30 -14.59
CA ARG A 278 13.53 9.56 -13.88
C ARG A 278 14.74 9.56 -12.94
N GLY A 279 15.48 8.47 -12.89
CA GLY A 279 16.64 8.34 -11.99
C GLY A 279 17.69 9.44 -12.17
N SER A 280 17.78 10.06 -13.35
CA SER A 280 18.64 11.22 -13.61
C SER A 280 18.35 12.41 -12.67
N GLU A 281 17.13 12.55 -12.17
CA GLU A 281 16.75 13.56 -11.16
C GLU A 281 17.40 13.30 -9.79
N LEU A 282 17.81 12.05 -9.56
CA LEU A 282 18.58 11.62 -8.39
C LEU A 282 20.11 11.58 -8.65
N GLY A 283 20.55 12.02 -9.81
CA GLY A 283 21.95 11.83 -10.24
C GLY A 283 22.28 10.39 -10.66
N LEU A 284 21.25 9.58 -10.95
CA LEU A 284 21.34 8.18 -11.36
C LEU A 284 20.85 8.04 -12.81
N PRO A 285 21.69 8.32 -13.82
CA PRO A 285 21.27 8.28 -15.21
C PRO A 285 20.91 6.85 -15.66
N ARG A 286 20.03 6.75 -16.65
CA ARG A 286 19.46 5.48 -17.12
C ARG A 286 20.49 4.42 -17.43
N ASP A 287 21.56 4.79 -18.13
CA ASP A 287 22.65 3.87 -18.49
C ASP A 287 23.37 3.28 -17.26
N ALA A 288 23.54 4.07 -16.21
CA ALA A 288 24.07 3.58 -14.94
C ALA A 288 23.10 2.63 -14.23
N MET A 289 21.80 2.88 -14.33
CA MET A 289 20.77 2.00 -13.75
C MET A 289 20.65 0.69 -14.53
N GLU A 290 20.72 0.73 -15.84
CA GLU A 290 20.77 -0.46 -16.69
C GLU A 290 22.00 -1.34 -16.40
N GLN A 291 23.17 -0.71 -16.22
CA GLN A 291 24.39 -1.43 -15.82
C GLN A 291 24.28 -2.09 -14.45
N ARG A 292 23.50 -1.52 -13.53
CA ARG A 292 23.20 -2.10 -12.22
C ARG A 292 22.12 -3.21 -12.27
N GLY A 293 21.50 -3.40 -13.43
CA GLY A 293 20.54 -4.48 -13.67
C GLY A 293 19.07 -4.11 -13.47
N TYR A 294 18.72 -2.83 -13.31
CA TYR A 294 17.32 -2.44 -13.09
C TYR A 294 16.38 -2.79 -14.25
N GLN A 295 16.85 -2.74 -15.51
CA GLN A 295 15.99 -3.22 -16.62
C GLN A 295 15.68 -4.72 -16.49
N LYS A 296 16.69 -5.52 -16.14
CA LYS A 296 16.49 -6.94 -15.86
C LYS A 296 15.54 -7.15 -14.69
N GLU A 297 15.64 -6.34 -13.64
CA GLU A 297 14.77 -6.43 -12.47
C GLU A 297 13.30 -6.15 -12.84
N VAL A 298 13.03 -5.15 -13.67
CA VAL A 298 11.69 -4.89 -14.22
C VAL A 298 11.18 -6.10 -15.00
N ASP A 299 11.99 -6.67 -15.90
CA ASP A 299 11.59 -7.81 -16.73
C ASP A 299 11.30 -9.05 -15.86
N GLU A 300 12.12 -9.31 -14.85
CA GLU A 300 11.94 -10.42 -13.90
C GLU A 300 10.71 -10.18 -13.01
N THR A 301 10.47 -8.95 -12.55
CA THR A 301 9.25 -8.59 -11.80
C THR A 301 7.99 -8.86 -12.60
N ILE A 302 7.98 -8.46 -13.88
CA ILE A 302 6.85 -8.73 -14.79
C ILE A 302 6.62 -10.23 -14.92
N SER A 303 7.69 -11.00 -15.11
CA SER A 303 7.61 -12.46 -15.20
C SER A 303 7.12 -13.09 -13.90
N ALA A 304 7.67 -12.65 -12.76
CA ALA A 304 7.30 -13.13 -11.44
C ALA A 304 5.81 -12.91 -11.15
N VAL A 305 5.31 -11.67 -11.35
CA VAL A 305 3.91 -11.35 -11.08
C VAL A 305 2.94 -12.14 -11.95
N LYS A 306 3.26 -12.37 -13.25
CA LYS A 306 2.45 -13.24 -14.12
C LYS A 306 2.35 -14.65 -13.57
N ARG A 307 3.46 -15.22 -13.11
CA ARG A 307 3.48 -16.57 -12.49
C ARG A 307 2.68 -16.61 -11.19
N LEU A 308 2.80 -15.59 -10.34
CA LEU A 308 2.03 -15.48 -9.09
C LEU A 308 0.53 -15.40 -9.36
N ARG A 309 0.12 -14.61 -10.37
CA ARG A 309 -1.28 -14.54 -10.82
C ARG A 309 -1.80 -15.90 -11.27
N ASP A 310 -1.04 -16.62 -12.13
CA ASP A 310 -1.41 -17.95 -12.62
C ASP A 310 -1.56 -18.94 -11.46
N SER A 311 -0.73 -18.86 -10.43
CA SER A 311 -0.79 -19.63 -9.18
C SER A 311 -1.80 -19.10 -8.15
N LYS A 312 -2.57 -18.05 -8.49
CA LYS A 312 -3.58 -17.42 -7.63
C LYS A 312 -3.03 -16.91 -6.29
N VAL A 313 -1.77 -16.54 -6.25
CA VAL A 313 -1.18 -15.80 -5.12
C VAL A 313 -1.71 -14.38 -5.16
N ARG A 314 -2.15 -13.86 -4.01
CA ARG A 314 -2.68 -12.50 -3.93
C ARG A 314 -1.58 -11.47 -4.09
N VAL A 315 -1.69 -10.68 -5.16
CA VAL A 315 -0.77 -9.58 -5.48
C VAL A 315 -1.43 -8.26 -5.12
N LEU A 316 -0.68 -7.38 -4.46
CA LEU A 316 -1.18 -6.13 -3.91
C LEU A 316 -0.68 -4.93 -4.72
N VAL A 317 -1.51 -3.92 -4.86
CA VAL A 317 -1.13 -2.61 -5.40
C VAL A 317 -0.38 -1.83 -4.33
N GLY A 318 0.80 -1.32 -4.68
CA GLY A 318 1.67 -0.53 -3.80
C GLY A 318 3.04 -0.35 -4.44
N GLY A 319 3.44 0.90 -4.69
CA GLY A 319 4.54 1.25 -5.58
C GLY A 319 5.79 1.82 -4.91
N ASP A 320 5.91 1.72 -3.58
CA ASP A 320 7.04 2.28 -2.82
C ASP A 320 7.10 3.82 -2.94
N TYR A 321 5.92 4.46 -2.75
CA TYR A 321 5.74 5.90 -2.90
C TYR A 321 6.23 6.70 -1.69
N GLY A 322 6.68 7.94 -1.99
CA GLY A 322 7.09 8.93 -1.01
C GLY A 322 8.40 9.64 -1.35
N LEU A 323 9.06 9.27 -2.45
CA LEU A 323 10.26 9.94 -2.93
C LEU A 323 9.94 10.94 -4.06
N ASN A 324 10.87 11.82 -4.38
CA ASN A 324 10.66 12.86 -5.40
C ASN A 324 10.36 12.31 -6.80
N ILE A 325 10.81 11.10 -7.13
CA ILE A 325 10.51 10.43 -8.39
C ILE A 325 9.24 9.57 -8.34
N THR A 326 8.79 9.18 -7.14
CA THR A 326 7.55 8.47 -6.86
C THR A 326 6.72 9.25 -5.83
N PRO A 327 6.24 10.47 -6.16
CA PRO A 327 5.59 11.33 -5.18
C PRO A 327 4.21 10.81 -4.79
N HIS A 328 3.79 11.11 -3.56
CA HIS A 328 2.42 10.88 -3.13
C HIS A 328 1.43 11.60 -4.05
N GLY A 329 0.28 10.97 -4.30
CA GLY A 329 -0.73 11.42 -5.26
C GLY A 329 -0.61 10.78 -6.63
N THR A 330 0.50 10.11 -6.96
CA THR A 330 0.65 9.35 -8.21
C THR A 330 0.44 7.83 -8.02
N ASN A 331 -0.03 7.42 -6.86
CA ASN A 331 -0.18 6.01 -6.45
C ASN A 331 -1.05 5.16 -7.40
N SER A 332 -2.08 5.75 -8.00
CA SER A 332 -2.94 5.04 -8.96
C SER A 332 -2.23 4.64 -10.27
N LYS A 333 -0.99 5.10 -10.49
CA LYS A 333 -0.16 4.66 -11.63
C LYS A 333 0.14 3.17 -11.60
N ASP A 334 0.23 2.57 -10.41
CA ASP A 334 0.43 1.12 -10.28
C ASP A 334 -0.70 0.32 -10.94
N LEU A 335 -1.95 0.79 -10.88
CA LEU A 335 -3.07 0.10 -11.53
C LEU A 335 -2.88 0.00 -13.04
N GLU A 336 -2.32 1.02 -13.69
CA GLU A 336 -1.95 0.98 -15.10
C GLU A 336 -0.86 -0.06 -15.35
N TYR A 337 0.17 -0.15 -14.50
CA TYR A 337 1.21 -1.16 -14.61
C TYR A 337 0.65 -2.59 -14.44
N PHE A 338 -0.32 -2.78 -13.55
CA PHE A 338 -0.97 -4.07 -13.36
C PHE A 338 -1.72 -4.52 -14.63
N VAL A 339 -2.36 -3.60 -15.33
CA VAL A 339 -3.02 -3.89 -16.60
C VAL A 339 -2.01 -4.05 -17.73
N ASP A 340 -1.15 -3.06 -17.96
CA ASP A 340 -0.31 -2.98 -19.16
C ASP A 340 0.87 -3.95 -19.12
N LEU A 341 1.48 -4.17 -17.95
CA LEU A 341 2.68 -5.00 -17.83
C LEU A 341 2.38 -6.41 -17.33
N PHE A 342 1.49 -6.55 -16.34
CA PHE A 342 1.18 -7.86 -15.78
C PHE A 342 0.07 -8.57 -16.54
N GLY A 343 -0.65 -7.86 -17.45
CA GLY A 343 -1.70 -8.41 -18.28
C GLY A 343 -2.97 -8.76 -17.51
N MET A 344 -3.21 -8.08 -16.39
CA MET A 344 -4.46 -8.18 -15.64
C MET A 344 -5.58 -7.45 -16.37
N SER A 345 -6.84 -7.89 -16.19
CA SER A 345 -7.99 -7.07 -16.55
C SER A 345 -8.06 -5.86 -15.61
N THR A 346 -8.80 -4.84 -16.01
CA THR A 346 -9.04 -3.65 -15.14
C THR A 346 -9.76 -4.04 -13.86
N SER A 347 -10.66 -5.01 -13.90
CA SER A 347 -11.36 -5.56 -12.73
C SER A 347 -10.41 -6.32 -11.81
N GLU A 348 -9.52 -7.18 -12.33
CA GLU A 348 -8.50 -7.85 -11.54
C GLU A 348 -7.59 -6.84 -10.83
N ALA A 349 -7.13 -5.78 -11.52
CA ALA A 349 -6.31 -4.73 -10.92
C ALA A 349 -7.05 -3.98 -9.80
N LEU A 350 -8.34 -3.68 -9.99
CA LEU A 350 -9.15 -3.08 -8.92
C LEU A 350 -9.33 -4.01 -7.72
N LEU A 351 -9.52 -5.32 -7.94
CA LEU A 351 -9.61 -6.29 -6.84
C LEU A 351 -8.30 -6.39 -6.05
N CYS A 352 -7.15 -6.29 -6.71
CA CYS A 352 -5.84 -6.21 -6.03
C CYS A 352 -5.74 -4.97 -5.13
N ALA A 353 -6.24 -3.82 -5.58
CA ALA A 353 -6.21 -2.57 -4.81
C ALA A 353 -7.30 -2.48 -3.72
N THR A 354 -8.41 -3.21 -3.86
CA THR A 354 -9.57 -3.13 -2.96
C THR A 354 -9.63 -4.35 -2.06
N ARG A 355 -10.25 -5.44 -2.52
CA ARG A 355 -10.47 -6.68 -1.75
C ARG A 355 -9.18 -7.24 -1.15
N ASP A 356 -8.16 -7.43 -1.98
CA ASP A 356 -6.92 -8.08 -1.56
C ASP A 356 -6.05 -7.13 -0.72
N GLY A 357 -5.96 -5.86 -1.13
CA GLY A 357 -5.33 -4.81 -0.34
C GLY A 357 -6.01 -4.60 1.02
N GLY A 358 -7.34 -4.58 1.05
CA GLY A 358 -8.11 -4.49 2.28
C GLY A 358 -7.86 -5.66 3.22
N ALA A 359 -7.85 -6.89 2.70
CA ALA A 359 -7.53 -8.09 3.49
C ALA A 359 -6.10 -8.06 4.05
N ALA A 360 -5.16 -7.47 3.32
CA ALA A 360 -3.79 -7.26 3.79
C ALA A 360 -3.69 -6.13 4.81
N ALA A 361 -4.49 -5.06 4.70
CA ALA A 361 -4.44 -3.91 5.62
C ALA A 361 -5.18 -4.16 6.93
N ASP A 362 -6.29 -4.88 6.89
CA ASP A 362 -7.17 -5.11 8.05
C ASP A 362 -7.51 -6.59 8.24
N THR A 363 -6.99 -7.17 9.32
CA THR A 363 -7.26 -8.57 9.68
C THR A 363 -8.66 -8.83 10.20
N SER A 364 -9.43 -7.77 10.54
CA SER A 364 -10.83 -7.91 10.95
C SER A 364 -11.78 -8.12 9.76
N GLY A 365 -11.30 -7.89 8.53
CA GLY A 365 -12.06 -8.06 7.29
C GLY A 365 -13.13 -6.98 7.07
N MET A 366 -13.00 -5.83 7.72
CA MET A 366 -14.01 -4.77 7.70
C MET A 366 -13.85 -3.80 6.52
N VAL A 367 -12.77 -3.89 5.74
CA VAL A 367 -12.46 -3.03 4.59
C VAL A 367 -12.26 -3.83 3.29
N GLY A 368 -12.18 -3.14 2.18
CA GLY A 368 -11.83 -3.70 0.86
C GLY A 368 -13.00 -4.11 -0.02
N THR A 369 -14.20 -4.26 0.54
CA THR A 369 -15.44 -4.51 -0.21
C THR A 369 -16.58 -3.70 0.36
N LEU A 370 -17.66 -3.50 -0.45
CA LEU A 370 -18.87 -2.78 -0.02
C LEU A 370 -19.96 -3.73 0.49
N GLU A 371 -19.59 -4.82 1.18
CA GLU A 371 -20.53 -5.75 1.76
C GLU A 371 -21.23 -5.18 3.01
N GLU A 372 -22.46 -5.63 3.28
CA GLU A 372 -23.20 -5.25 4.47
C GLU A 372 -22.39 -5.56 5.76
N GLY A 373 -22.43 -4.64 6.70
CA GLY A 373 -21.75 -4.73 7.99
C GLY A 373 -20.31 -4.24 7.98
N LYS A 374 -19.68 -4.01 6.83
CA LYS A 374 -18.32 -3.46 6.72
C LYS A 374 -18.30 -1.94 6.89
N TYR A 375 -17.11 -1.38 7.10
CA TYR A 375 -16.93 0.07 7.14
C TYR A 375 -17.33 0.69 5.80
N ALA A 376 -17.96 1.86 5.88
CA ALA A 376 -18.34 2.62 4.69
C ALA A 376 -17.12 3.41 4.16
N ASP A 377 -16.21 2.67 3.53
CA ASP A 377 -15.03 3.17 2.84
C ASP A 377 -15.25 2.99 1.33
N LEU A 378 -15.55 4.06 0.60
CA LEU A 378 -15.88 4.01 -0.83
C LEU A 378 -15.35 5.21 -1.61
N VAL A 379 -15.24 5.04 -2.92
CA VAL A 379 -14.86 6.07 -3.88
C VAL A 379 -15.95 6.23 -4.93
N ILE A 380 -16.26 7.48 -5.28
CA ILE A 380 -17.16 7.84 -6.38
C ILE A 380 -16.31 8.43 -7.50
N VAL A 381 -16.36 7.81 -8.68
CA VAL A 381 -15.54 8.17 -9.84
C VAL A 381 -16.44 8.66 -10.96
N ASP A 382 -16.12 9.82 -11.55
CA ASP A 382 -16.78 10.35 -12.73
C ASP A 382 -16.20 9.72 -14.00
N GLY A 383 -16.72 8.57 -14.38
CA GLY A 383 -16.28 7.69 -15.45
C GLY A 383 -16.28 6.23 -15.02
N ASN A 384 -15.76 5.34 -15.87
CA ASN A 384 -15.75 3.91 -15.62
C ASN A 384 -14.30 3.36 -15.59
N PRO A 385 -13.71 3.09 -14.41
CA PRO A 385 -12.34 2.55 -14.31
C PRO A 385 -12.20 1.15 -14.95
N LEU A 386 -13.27 0.43 -15.18
CA LEU A 386 -13.21 -0.86 -15.87
C LEU A 386 -13.07 -0.71 -17.40
N GLU A 387 -13.42 0.45 -17.95
CA GLU A 387 -13.18 0.77 -19.37
C GLU A 387 -11.77 1.35 -19.57
N ASP A 388 -11.34 2.22 -18.66
CA ASP A 388 -9.99 2.79 -18.64
C ASP A 388 -9.55 3.02 -17.19
N ILE A 389 -8.64 2.18 -16.71
CA ILE A 389 -8.12 2.24 -15.35
C ILE A 389 -7.35 3.55 -15.07
N ARG A 390 -6.84 4.23 -16.13
CA ARG A 390 -6.06 5.45 -16.03
C ARG A 390 -6.85 6.64 -15.52
N ILE A 391 -8.19 6.57 -15.60
CA ILE A 391 -9.05 7.65 -15.06
C ILE A 391 -8.84 7.88 -13.56
N LEU A 392 -8.36 6.85 -12.82
CA LEU A 392 -8.04 6.96 -11.39
C LEU A 392 -6.77 7.78 -11.13
N GLN A 393 -5.98 8.10 -12.15
CA GLN A 393 -4.84 9.01 -12.05
C GLN A 393 -5.26 10.48 -12.19
N ASP A 394 -6.44 10.74 -12.76
CA ASP A 394 -7.02 12.08 -12.86
C ASP A 394 -7.86 12.36 -11.59
N HIS A 395 -7.27 13.08 -10.65
CA HIS A 395 -7.93 13.41 -9.40
C HIS A 395 -9.22 14.21 -9.57
N SER A 396 -9.42 14.91 -10.69
CA SER A 396 -10.66 15.61 -11.00
C SER A 396 -11.84 14.66 -11.26
N ARG A 397 -11.54 13.40 -11.59
CA ARG A 397 -12.52 12.32 -11.76
C ARG A 397 -12.92 11.65 -10.45
N ILE A 398 -12.14 11.84 -9.36
CA ILE A 398 -12.48 11.32 -8.04
C ILE A 398 -13.37 12.36 -7.34
N VAL A 399 -14.68 12.23 -7.51
CA VAL A 399 -15.66 13.24 -7.08
C VAL A 399 -16.13 13.03 -5.65
N GLY A 400 -15.84 11.87 -5.05
CA GLY A 400 -16.14 11.59 -3.65
C GLY A 400 -15.26 10.48 -3.09
N VAL A 401 -14.74 10.70 -1.89
CA VAL A 401 -14.06 9.68 -1.10
C VAL A 401 -14.70 9.64 0.27
N MET A 402 -15.23 8.49 0.64
CA MET A 402 -15.83 8.26 1.96
C MET A 402 -14.95 7.30 2.75
N LYS A 403 -14.68 7.65 4.00
CA LYS A 403 -14.00 6.78 4.97
C LYS A 403 -14.74 6.83 6.29
N ASP A 404 -14.99 5.66 6.88
CA ASP A 404 -15.79 5.54 8.11
C ASP A 404 -17.16 6.24 7.99
N GLY A 405 -17.77 6.28 6.79
CA GLY A 405 -19.04 6.98 6.53
C GLY A 405 -18.94 8.50 6.49
N VAL A 406 -17.74 9.06 6.54
CA VAL A 406 -17.47 10.50 6.42
C VAL A 406 -16.99 10.82 5.02
N MET A 407 -17.67 11.76 4.33
CA MET A 407 -17.31 12.21 2.99
C MET A 407 -16.16 13.24 3.03
N HIS A 408 -15.13 13.00 2.23
CA HIS A 408 -13.90 13.80 2.17
C HIS A 408 -13.65 14.44 0.79
N CYS A 409 -14.65 14.54 -0.08
CA CYS A 409 -14.50 15.02 -1.45
C CYS A 409 -13.91 16.43 -1.61
N ALA A 410 -13.99 17.30 -0.60
CA ALA A 410 -13.46 18.65 -0.64
C ALA A 410 -11.95 18.79 -0.40
N LEU A 411 -11.25 17.70 -0.12
CA LEU A 411 -9.84 17.72 0.29
C LEU A 411 -8.85 17.91 -0.86
N MET A 412 -9.31 17.82 -2.12
CA MET A 412 -8.45 17.83 -3.31
C MET A 412 -8.23 19.23 -3.92
N GLN A 413 -8.52 20.31 -3.22
CA GLN A 413 -8.22 21.64 -3.71
C GLN A 413 -6.72 21.90 -3.74
N LYS A 414 -6.13 21.76 -4.95
CA LYS A 414 -4.75 22.13 -5.31
C LYS A 414 -3.68 21.51 -4.41
N ASN A 415 -3.17 20.37 -4.81
CA ASN A 415 -1.90 19.89 -4.31
C ASN A 415 -0.77 20.78 -4.88
N PRO A 416 -0.05 21.57 -4.07
CA PRO A 416 1.05 22.39 -4.57
C PRO A 416 2.25 21.54 -5.03
N TYR A 417 2.28 20.24 -4.73
CA TYR A 417 3.36 19.31 -5.09
C TYR A 417 3.06 18.46 -6.32
N ILE A 418 1.81 18.46 -6.81
CA ILE A 418 1.50 17.94 -8.14
C ILE A 418 1.58 19.16 -9.07
N ALA A 419 2.63 19.22 -9.88
CA ALA A 419 2.71 20.22 -10.92
C ALA A 419 1.42 20.14 -11.76
N PRO A 420 0.77 21.28 -12.09
CA PRO A 420 -0.30 21.23 -13.07
C PRO A 420 0.28 20.60 -14.34
N ASP A 421 -0.46 19.64 -14.90
CA ASP A 421 -0.13 19.06 -16.19
C ASP A 421 0.10 20.22 -17.19
N GLU A 422 1.34 20.34 -17.70
CA GLU A 422 1.66 21.20 -18.84
C GLU A 422 1.20 20.55 -20.14
#